data_5f7408a849fcf4ea88aab133a2df8368
#
_entry.id   5f7408a849fcf4ea88aab133a2df8368
#
_cell.length_a   1.000
_cell.length_b   1.000
_cell.length_c   1.000
_cell.angle_alpha   90.00
_cell.angle_beta   90.00
_cell.angle_gamma   90.00
#
_symmetry.space_group_name_H-M   'P 1'
#
loop_
_entity.id
_entity.type
_entity.pdbx_description
1 polymer ?
#
loop_
_entity_poly.entity_id
_entity_poly.type
_entity_poly.pdbx_seq_one_letter_code
_entity_poly.pdbx_strand_id
1 'polypeptide(L)'
;GKMVELCGRGRAMDIPAMARRVHFDTFLDRDVNAGFSGGEIKRSELLQLMAQQPSLLLFDEPESGVDLENMALVGKTVRKLLDGVPDCCSATLREQGRKRSTSGLIITHTGHILEYVNADRGQVMYHGKLCCEARPRVILDHIAQHGYQECLRCLAGDMYGKIAEAPLA
;
A
#
# COMPACT_ATOMS: atom_id res chain seq x y z
N GLY A 1 -19.19 14.07 -0.59
CA GLY A 1 -19.79 12.98 -1.39
C GLY A 1 -19.57 13.12 -2.87
N LYS A 2 -19.86 14.29 -3.46
CA LYS A 2 -19.87 14.50 -4.93
C LYS A 2 -18.57 14.09 -5.64
N MET A 3 -17.41 14.36 -5.05
CA MET A 3 -16.11 13.95 -5.62
C MET A 3 -15.99 12.43 -5.75
N VAL A 4 -16.43 11.68 -4.75
CA VAL A 4 -16.41 10.22 -4.76
C VAL A 4 -17.34 9.64 -5.83
N GLU A 5 -18.51 10.24 -6.04
CA GLU A 5 -19.44 9.88 -7.13
C GLU A 5 -18.77 10.04 -8.50
N LEU A 6 -18.10 11.17 -8.71
CA LEU A 6 -17.36 11.42 -9.97
C LEU A 6 -16.25 10.38 -10.19
N CYS A 7 -15.53 10.00 -9.12
CA CYS A 7 -14.51 8.95 -9.18
C CYS A 7 -15.11 7.59 -9.60
N GLY A 8 -16.33 7.29 -9.20
CA GLY A 8 -17.04 6.05 -9.56
C GLY A 8 -17.52 5.96 -11.00
N ARG A 9 -17.41 7.02 -11.77
CA ARG A 9 -17.80 7.06 -13.21
C ARG A 9 -19.21 6.55 -13.47
N GLY A 10 -20.19 6.96 -12.65
CA GLY A 10 -21.61 6.59 -12.81
C GLY A 10 -21.96 5.16 -12.35
N ARG A 11 -21.06 4.44 -11.72
CA ARG A 11 -21.41 3.16 -11.08
C ARG A 11 -22.32 3.40 -9.87
N ALA A 12 -23.31 2.53 -9.70
CA ALA A 12 -24.13 2.52 -8.49
C ALA A 12 -23.27 2.06 -7.30
N MET A 13 -23.11 2.94 -6.30
CA MET A 13 -22.27 2.67 -5.12
C MET A 13 -22.95 3.18 -3.86
N ASP A 14 -22.81 2.43 -2.78
CA ASP A 14 -23.19 2.90 -1.44
C ASP A 14 -22.00 3.70 -0.85
N ILE A 15 -21.88 4.99 -1.23
CA ILE A 15 -20.83 5.88 -0.76
C ILE A 15 -20.81 6.02 0.76
N PRO A 16 -21.97 6.18 1.47
CA PRO A 16 -21.98 6.21 2.91
C PRO A 16 -21.40 4.93 3.54
N ALA A 17 -21.72 3.75 3.03
CA ALA A 17 -21.13 2.50 3.52
C ALA A 17 -19.63 2.42 3.26
N MET A 18 -19.17 2.86 2.10
CA MET A 18 -17.74 2.93 1.77
C MET A 18 -17.00 3.91 2.68
N ALA A 19 -17.56 5.09 2.93
CA ALA A 19 -16.98 6.11 3.80
C ALA A 19 -16.84 5.63 5.24
N ARG A 20 -17.84 4.92 5.77
CA ARG A 20 -17.77 4.30 7.12
C ARG A 20 -16.59 3.33 7.23
N ARG A 21 -16.25 2.59 6.16
CA ARG A 21 -15.11 1.64 6.17
C ARG A 21 -13.76 2.29 6.37
N VAL A 22 -13.64 3.55 5.99
CA VAL A 22 -12.41 4.35 6.13
C VAL A 22 -12.57 5.47 7.18
N HIS A 23 -13.61 5.40 8.00
CA HIS A 23 -13.95 6.41 9.03
C HIS A 23 -13.98 7.83 8.45
N PHE A 24 -14.63 8.01 7.31
CA PHE A 24 -14.70 9.28 6.58
C PHE A 24 -16.15 9.77 6.35
N ASP A 25 -17.13 9.12 6.93
CA ASP A 25 -18.55 9.40 6.75
C ASP A 25 -18.95 10.81 7.21
N THR A 26 -18.37 11.31 8.29
CA THR A 26 -18.61 12.67 8.81
C THR A 26 -18.00 13.79 7.95
N PHE A 27 -17.17 13.45 6.96
CA PHE A 27 -16.46 14.41 6.10
C PHE A 27 -17.05 14.52 4.67
N LEU A 28 -18.08 13.72 4.35
CA LEU A 28 -18.62 13.63 2.99
C LEU A 28 -19.20 14.96 2.45
N ASP A 29 -19.66 15.82 3.33
CA ASP A 29 -20.28 17.10 2.98
C ASP A 29 -19.29 18.28 3.01
N ARG A 30 -18.03 18.02 3.36
CA ARG A 30 -16.97 19.04 3.38
C ARG A 30 -16.29 19.16 2.02
N ASP A 31 -15.71 20.31 1.77
CA ASP A 31 -14.84 20.53 0.60
C ASP A 31 -13.61 19.64 0.67
N VAL A 32 -13.20 19.14 -0.49
CA VAL A 32 -12.07 18.19 -0.58
C VAL A 32 -10.79 18.86 -0.09
N ASN A 33 -10.13 18.22 0.86
CA ASN A 33 -8.88 18.66 1.50
C ASN A 33 -8.93 20.00 2.25
N ALA A 34 -10.12 20.59 2.43
CA ALA A 34 -10.26 21.85 3.16
C ALA A 34 -10.17 21.61 4.68
N GLY A 35 -9.01 21.93 5.26
CA GLY A 35 -8.75 21.80 6.71
C GLY A 35 -8.70 20.34 7.18
N PHE A 36 -8.32 19.40 6.32
CA PHE A 36 -8.10 18.01 6.70
C PHE A 36 -6.71 17.81 7.30
N SER A 37 -6.63 16.96 8.32
CA SER A 37 -5.36 16.42 8.81
C SER A 37 -4.73 15.47 7.78
N GLY A 38 -3.44 15.15 7.91
CA GLY A 38 -2.78 14.20 7.02
C GLY A 38 -3.49 12.85 6.93
N GLY A 39 -3.94 12.30 8.06
CA GLY A 39 -4.71 11.06 8.10
C GLY A 39 -6.09 11.16 7.42
N GLU A 40 -6.76 12.31 7.53
CA GLU A 40 -8.05 12.56 6.86
C GLU A 40 -7.89 12.67 5.36
N ILE A 41 -6.80 13.31 4.89
CA ILE A 41 -6.45 13.37 3.46
C ILE A 41 -6.25 11.95 2.92
N LYS A 42 -5.45 11.12 3.59
CA LYS A 42 -5.21 9.72 3.17
C LYS A 42 -6.50 8.90 3.13
N ARG A 43 -7.38 9.05 4.11
CA ARG A 43 -8.69 8.38 4.12
C ARG A 43 -9.59 8.84 2.97
N SER A 44 -9.56 10.13 2.64
CA SER A 44 -10.26 10.70 1.49
C SER A 44 -9.76 10.09 0.17
N GLU A 45 -8.43 10.02 -0.01
CA GLU A 45 -7.79 9.40 -1.18
C GLU A 45 -8.16 7.92 -1.32
N LEU A 46 -8.09 7.16 -0.23
CA LEU A 46 -8.48 5.74 -0.21
C LEU A 46 -9.94 5.53 -0.58
N LEU A 47 -10.86 6.39 -0.09
CA LEU A 47 -12.26 6.34 -0.45
C LEU A 47 -12.48 6.58 -1.95
N GLN A 48 -11.74 7.52 -2.55
CA GLN A 48 -11.78 7.78 -3.98
C GLN A 48 -11.25 6.57 -4.78
N LEU A 49 -10.16 5.93 -4.35
CA LEU A 49 -9.63 4.70 -4.97
C LEU A 49 -10.61 3.53 -4.87
N MET A 50 -11.31 3.38 -3.72
CA MET A 50 -12.37 2.38 -3.58
C MET A 50 -13.51 2.59 -4.59
N ALA A 51 -13.85 3.85 -4.88
CA ALA A 51 -14.86 4.18 -5.88
C ALA A 51 -14.36 3.96 -7.33
N GLN A 52 -13.10 4.25 -7.60
CA GLN A 52 -12.48 4.10 -8.92
C GLN A 52 -12.30 2.64 -9.33
N GLN A 53 -11.98 1.74 -8.40
CA GLN A 53 -11.66 0.32 -8.63
C GLN A 53 -10.67 0.14 -9.81
N PRO A 54 -9.48 0.75 -9.75
CA PRO A 54 -8.51 0.67 -10.84
C PRO A 54 -7.85 -0.72 -10.89
N SER A 55 -7.35 -1.11 -12.07
CA SER A 55 -6.55 -2.33 -12.24
C SER A 55 -5.09 -2.16 -11.81
N LEU A 56 -4.62 -0.91 -11.72
CA LEU A 56 -3.27 -0.55 -11.24
C LEU A 56 -3.38 0.55 -10.19
N LEU A 57 -2.74 0.33 -9.05
CA LEU A 57 -2.65 1.26 -7.93
C LEU A 57 -1.20 1.73 -7.74
N LEU A 58 -1.02 3.03 -7.63
CA LEU A 58 0.27 3.64 -7.31
C LEU A 58 0.14 4.37 -5.98
N PHE A 59 0.94 3.97 -5.00
CA PHE A 59 0.97 4.58 -3.69
C PHE A 59 2.36 5.18 -3.44
N ASP A 60 2.39 6.48 -3.18
CA ASP A 60 3.58 7.19 -2.78
C ASP A 60 3.47 7.52 -1.28
N GLU A 61 4.27 6.84 -0.48
CA GLU A 61 4.30 6.96 0.98
C GLU A 61 2.89 7.00 1.63
N PRO A 62 2.07 5.95 1.45
CA PRO A 62 0.69 5.96 1.94
C PRO A 62 0.60 6.10 3.47
N GLU A 63 1.67 5.76 4.19
CA GLU A 63 1.81 5.88 5.65
C GLU A 63 2.29 7.27 6.13
N SER A 64 2.81 8.11 5.25
CA SER A 64 3.38 9.41 5.65
C SER A 64 2.32 10.35 6.24
N GLY A 65 2.62 10.93 7.39
CA GLY A 65 1.71 11.84 8.11
C GLY A 65 0.50 11.17 8.75
N VAL A 66 0.51 9.85 8.87
CA VAL A 66 -0.55 9.06 9.52
C VAL A 66 -0.08 8.63 10.90
N ASP A 67 -0.92 8.84 11.93
CA ASP A 67 -0.66 8.34 13.27
C ASP A 67 -0.82 6.81 13.36
N LEU A 68 -0.31 6.21 14.45
CA LEU A 68 -0.30 4.76 14.64
C LEU A 68 -1.71 4.12 14.60
N GLU A 69 -2.72 4.83 15.09
CA GLU A 69 -4.10 4.33 15.16
C GLU A 69 -4.71 4.28 13.74
N ASN A 70 -4.48 5.32 12.96
CA ASN A 70 -4.92 5.40 11.56
C ASN A 70 -4.05 4.57 10.60
N MET A 71 -2.80 4.24 10.96
CA MET A 71 -1.91 3.41 10.16
C MET A 71 -2.52 2.02 9.88
N ALA A 72 -3.09 1.39 10.90
CA ALA A 72 -3.74 0.08 10.73
C ALA A 72 -4.95 0.17 9.78
N LEU A 73 -5.72 1.25 9.84
CA LEU A 73 -6.84 1.48 8.93
C LEU A 73 -6.37 1.67 7.49
N VAL A 74 -5.38 2.54 7.28
CA VAL A 74 -4.77 2.79 5.96
C VAL A 74 -4.21 1.49 5.38
N GLY A 75 -3.37 0.79 6.13
CA GLY A 75 -2.73 -0.45 5.67
C GLY A 75 -3.73 -1.55 5.31
N LYS A 76 -4.74 -1.78 6.16
CA LYS A 76 -5.82 -2.74 5.88
C LYS A 76 -6.64 -2.35 4.64
N THR A 77 -6.89 -1.05 4.44
CA THR A 77 -7.64 -0.58 3.28
C THR A 77 -6.82 -0.72 2.00
N VAL A 78 -5.53 -0.37 2.00
CA VAL A 78 -4.61 -0.60 0.88
C VAL A 78 -4.58 -2.08 0.52
N ARG A 79 -4.46 -2.95 1.51
CA ARG A 79 -4.52 -4.39 1.29
C ARG A 79 -5.81 -4.84 0.61
N LYS A 80 -6.97 -4.39 1.10
CA LYS A 80 -8.27 -4.73 0.50
C LYS A 80 -8.38 -4.26 -0.95
N LEU A 81 -7.88 -3.07 -1.25
CA LEU A 81 -7.83 -2.53 -2.61
C LEU A 81 -6.99 -3.41 -3.55
N LEU A 82 -5.86 -3.92 -3.07
CA LEU A 82 -4.95 -4.78 -3.84
C LEU A 82 -5.49 -6.20 -3.99
N ASP A 83 -6.00 -6.78 -2.91
CA ASP A 83 -6.43 -8.19 -2.89
C ASP A 83 -7.82 -8.39 -3.51
N GLY A 84 -8.62 -7.32 -3.64
CA GLY A 84 -9.99 -7.39 -4.16
C GLY A 84 -10.94 -8.23 -3.30
N VAL A 85 -10.60 -8.46 -2.03
CA VAL A 85 -11.30 -9.41 -1.16
C VAL A 85 -12.46 -8.74 -0.44
N PRO A 86 -13.68 -9.28 -0.49
CA PRO A 86 -14.77 -8.90 0.41
C PRO A 86 -14.40 -9.21 1.87
N ASP A 87 -14.91 -8.42 2.80
CA ASP A 87 -14.63 -8.51 4.24
C ASP A 87 -14.92 -9.87 4.93
N CYS A 88 -15.53 -10.81 4.21
CA CYS A 88 -16.06 -12.06 4.75
C CYS A 88 -15.25 -13.32 4.43
N CYS A 89 -14.10 -13.21 3.77
CA CYS A 89 -13.34 -14.39 3.34
C CYS A 89 -12.22 -14.76 4.29
N SER A 90 -12.30 -15.97 4.86
CA SER A 90 -11.28 -16.62 5.69
C SER A 90 -10.11 -17.23 4.90
N ALA A 91 -9.97 -16.87 3.61
CA ALA A 91 -8.90 -17.38 2.76
C ALA A 91 -7.52 -16.99 3.25
N THR A 92 -6.56 -17.89 3.15
CA THR A 92 -5.17 -17.63 3.53
C THR A 92 -4.53 -16.57 2.64
N LEU A 93 -3.51 -15.87 3.15
CA LEU A 93 -2.78 -14.83 2.41
C LEU A 93 -2.24 -15.32 1.04
N ARG A 94 -1.86 -16.60 0.93
CA ARG A 94 -1.39 -17.23 -0.31
C ARG A 94 -2.50 -17.44 -1.34
N GLU A 95 -3.68 -17.84 -0.90
CA GLU A 95 -4.84 -18.06 -1.78
C GLU A 95 -5.40 -16.74 -2.29
N GLN A 96 -5.35 -15.68 -1.46
CA GLN A 96 -5.74 -14.33 -1.83
C GLN A 96 -4.81 -13.76 -2.92
N GLY A 97 -3.50 -13.93 -2.80
CA GLY A 97 -2.52 -13.45 -3.80
C GLY A 97 -2.72 -14.04 -5.20
N ARG A 98 -3.20 -15.28 -5.32
CA ARG A 98 -3.48 -15.92 -6.63
C ARG A 98 -4.72 -15.39 -7.36
N LYS A 99 -5.62 -14.70 -6.66
CA LYS A 99 -6.87 -14.15 -7.20
C LYS A 99 -6.83 -12.65 -7.41
N ARG A 100 -5.67 -12.01 -7.21
CA ARG A 100 -5.53 -10.57 -7.38
C ARG A 100 -5.84 -10.16 -8.81
N SER A 101 -6.79 -9.28 -8.99
CA SER A 101 -7.10 -8.63 -10.27
C SER A 101 -6.46 -7.24 -10.38
N THR A 102 -5.91 -6.71 -9.27
CA THR A 102 -5.34 -5.38 -9.16
C THR A 102 -3.85 -5.49 -8.88
N SER A 103 -3.05 -4.82 -9.67
CA SER A 103 -1.61 -4.65 -9.45
C SER A 103 -1.35 -3.39 -8.63
N GLY A 104 -0.27 -3.37 -7.84
CA GLY A 104 0.12 -2.21 -7.06
C GLY A 104 1.61 -1.96 -7.04
N LEU A 105 1.99 -0.70 -7.05
CA LEU A 105 3.33 -0.23 -6.74
C LEU A 105 3.25 0.66 -5.51
N ILE A 106 4.05 0.36 -4.49
CA ILE A 106 4.10 1.12 -3.25
C ILE A 106 5.52 1.64 -3.07
N ILE A 107 5.67 2.94 -2.91
CA ILE A 107 6.90 3.58 -2.49
C ILE A 107 6.79 3.84 -0.99
N THR A 108 7.80 3.45 -0.23
CA THR A 108 7.89 3.68 1.21
C THR A 108 9.35 3.87 1.60
N HIS A 109 9.61 4.75 2.56
CA HIS A 109 10.93 4.92 3.15
C HIS A 109 11.01 4.30 4.56
N THR A 110 9.88 4.01 5.19
CA THR A 110 9.82 3.40 6.53
C THR A 110 9.59 1.90 6.50
N GLY A 111 8.86 1.43 5.48
CA GLY A 111 8.43 0.04 5.35
C GLY A 111 7.28 -0.38 6.26
N HIS A 112 6.73 0.50 7.10
CA HIS A 112 5.62 0.16 8.02
C HIS A 112 4.38 -0.38 7.30
N ILE A 113 4.10 0.07 6.09
CA ILE A 113 2.98 -0.43 5.28
C ILE A 113 3.08 -1.94 5.04
N LEU A 114 4.28 -2.51 5.03
CA LEU A 114 4.53 -3.95 4.81
C LEU A 114 4.10 -4.84 5.99
N GLU A 115 3.72 -4.27 7.12
CA GLU A 115 3.06 -5.00 8.21
C GLU A 115 1.64 -5.42 7.81
N TYR A 116 1.01 -4.66 6.92
CA TYR A 116 -0.39 -4.84 6.50
C TYR A 116 -0.52 -5.39 5.09
N VAL A 117 0.43 -5.08 4.21
CA VAL A 117 0.40 -5.44 2.78
C VAL A 117 1.44 -6.50 2.49
N ASN A 118 1.03 -7.53 1.75
CA ASN A 118 1.96 -8.56 1.28
C ASN A 118 2.37 -8.23 -0.16
N ALA A 119 3.59 -7.73 -0.32
CA ALA A 119 4.15 -7.42 -1.63
C ALA A 119 4.99 -8.61 -2.14
N ASP A 120 4.89 -8.90 -3.43
CA ASP A 120 5.54 -10.05 -4.07
C ASP A 120 7.04 -9.78 -4.25
N ARG A 121 7.39 -8.53 -4.57
CA ARG A 121 8.77 -8.07 -4.83
C ARG A 121 9.03 -6.73 -4.18
N GLY A 122 10.25 -6.53 -3.75
CA GLY A 122 10.77 -5.25 -3.29
C GLY A 122 12.05 -4.90 -4.03
N GLN A 123 12.25 -3.60 -4.23
CA GLN A 123 13.47 -3.05 -4.79
C GLN A 123 13.88 -1.83 -3.97
N VAL A 124 15.18 -1.60 -3.86
CA VAL A 124 15.72 -0.40 -3.22
C VAL A 124 16.10 0.60 -4.31
N MET A 125 15.64 1.85 -4.15
CA MET A 125 16.09 2.96 -4.97
C MET A 125 17.12 3.76 -4.17
N TYR A 126 18.30 3.96 -4.75
CA TYR A 126 19.38 4.75 -4.16
C TYR A 126 20.06 5.59 -5.22
N HIS A 127 20.20 6.91 -4.98
CA HIS A 127 20.74 7.87 -5.95
C HIS A 127 20.17 7.73 -7.38
N GLY A 128 18.85 7.56 -7.49
CA GLY A 128 18.15 7.43 -8.76
C GLY A 128 18.35 6.10 -9.50
N LYS A 129 18.95 5.11 -8.85
CA LYS A 129 19.15 3.77 -9.41
C LYS A 129 18.40 2.73 -8.60
N LEU A 130 17.74 1.79 -9.29
CA LEU A 130 17.21 0.59 -8.67
C LEU A 130 18.36 -0.35 -8.34
N CYS A 131 18.42 -0.74 -7.07
CA CYS A 131 19.45 -1.63 -6.53
C CYS A 131 18.89 -3.05 -6.37
N CYS A 132 19.21 -3.71 -5.26
CA CYS A 132 18.81 -5.08 -5.02
C CYS A 132 17.30 -5.33 -5.21
N GLU A 133 16.96 -6.53 -5.68
CA GLU A 133 15.59 -7.04 -5.74
C GLU A 133 15.50 -8.28 -4.85
N ALA A 134 14.54 -8.29 -3.92
CA ALA A 134 14.27 -9.42 -3.05
C ALA A 134 12.84 -9.34 -2.49
N ARG A 135 12.47 -10.24 -1.58
CA ARG A 135 11.25 -10.08 -0.78
C ARG A 135 11.36 -8.81 0.06
N PRO A 136 10.31 -7.98 0.15
CA PRO A 136 10.37 -6.70 0.86
C PRO A 136 10.87 -6.81 2.30
N ARG A 137 10.43 -7.83 3.05
CA ARG A 137 10.86 -8.03 4.43
C ARG A 137 12.35 -8.34 4.55
N VAL A 138 12.89 -9.16 3.64
CA VAL A 138 14.34 -9.45 3.58
C VAL A 138 15.15 -8.18 3.33
N ILE A 139 14.66 -7.30 2.45
CA ILE A 139 15.29 -6.00 2.18
C ILE A 139 15.27 -5.13 3.44
N LEU A 140 14.12 -5.02 4.12
CA LEU A 140 14.01 -4.22 5.33
C LEU A 140 14.93 -4.72 6.45
N ASP A 141 14.95 -6.03 6.69
CA ASP A 141 15.82 -6.64 7.69
C ASP A 141 17.29 -6.38 7.37
N HIS A 142 17.66 -6.49 6.10
CA HIS A 142 19.03 -6.20 5.66
C HIS A 142 19.39 -4.72 5.84
N ILE A 143 18.50 -3.80 5.47
CA ILE A 143 18.71 -2.35 5.66
C ILE A 143 18.80 -2.01 7.15
N ALA A 144 17.96 -2.62 8.00
CA ALA A 144 17.98 -2.39 9.44
C ALA A 144 19.30 -2.84 10.08
N GLN A 145 19.92 -3.90 9.57
CA GLN A 145 21.17 -4.45 10.10
C GLN A 145 22.42 -3.78 9.53
N HIS A 146 22.42 -3.40 8.26
CA HIS A 146 23.63 -3.01 7.51
C HIS A 146 23.54 -1.61 6.89
N GLY A 147 22.36 -0.99 6.89
CA GLY A 147 22.12 0.31 6.25
C GLY A 147 21.97 0.25 4.73
N TYR A 148 21.52 1.36 4.15
CA TYR A 148 21.27 1.49 2.71
C TYR A 148 22.52 1.35 1.84
N GLN A 149 23.70 1.70 2.36
CA GLN A 149 24.95 1.67 1.59
C GLN A 149 25.38 0.25 1.21
N GLU A 150 25.04 -0.75 2.01
CA GLU A 150 25.32 -2.14 1.67
C GLU A 150 24.51 -2.64 0.47
N CYS A 151 23.32 -2.08 0.23
CA CYS A 151 22.55 -2.38 -0.98
C CYS A 151 23.26 -1.94 -2.28
N LEU A 152 24.23 -1.00 -2.23
CA LEU A 152 25.08 -0.63 -3.37
C LEU A 152 26.09 -1.72 -3.72
N ARG A 153 26.59 -2.47 -2.74
CA ARG A 153 27.53 -3.58 -2.99
C ARG A 153 26.84 -4.75 -3.69
N CYS A 154 25.53 -4.90 -3.51
CA CYS A 154 24.74 -5.85 -4.29
C CYS A 154 24.78 -5.55 -5.80
N LEU A 155 24.85 -4.26 -6.20
CA LEU A 155 25.00 -3.85 -7.60
C LEU A 155 26.38 -4.22 -8.18
N ALA A 156 27.41 -4.27 -7.35
CA ALA A 156 28.78 -4.61 -7.78
C ALA A 156 29.01 -6.11 -8.01
N GLY A 157 27.99 -6.95 -7.86
CA GLY A 157 28.06 -8.38 -8.17
C GLY A 157 28.44 -9.28 -6.99
N ASP A 158 28.86 -8.72 -5.85
CA ASP A 158 29.43 -9.53 -4.76
C ASP A 158 28.40 -10.24 -3.87
N MET A 159 27.11 -9.88 -3.91
CA MET A 159 26.08 -10.44 -3.02
C MET A 159 24.77 -10.87 -3.67
N TYR A 160 24.62 -10.76 -4.99
CA TYR A 160 23.36 -11.12 -5.68
C TYR A 160 22.96 -12.58 -5.44
N GLY A 161 23.91 -13.48 -5.22
CA GLY A 161 23.67 -14.89 -4.92
C GLY A 161 23.14 -15.16 -3.51
N LYS A 162 23.48 -14.34 -2.51
CA LYS A 162 23.16 -14.64 -1.10
C LYS A 162 21.75 -14.20 -0.66
N ILE A 163 21.18 -13.17 -1.28
CA ILE A 163 19.85 -12.64 -0.96
C ILE A 163 18.77 -13.37 -1.76
N ALA A 164 19.09 -13.82 -2.98
CA ALA A 164 18.15 -14.54 -3.84
C ALA A 164 17.86 -15.99 -3.37
N GLU A 165 18.75 -16.59 -2.58
CA GLU A 165 18.64 -17.98 -2.12
C GLU A 165 17.84 -18.17 -0.82
N ALA A 166 17.25 -17.12 -0.24
CA ALA A 166 16.36 -17.29 0.91
C ALA A 166 15.12 -18.11 0.49
N PRO A 167 14.89 -19.29 1.09
CA PRO A 167 13.85 -20.21 0.63
C PRO A 167 12.46 -19.59 0.70
N LEU A 168 11.69 -19.89 -0.33
CA LEU A 168 10.26 -19.58 -0.45
C LEU A 168 9.48 -20.43 0.57
N ALA A 169 9.46 -20.06 1.84
CA ALA A 169 8.62 -20.68 2.86
C ALA A 169 7.21 -20.07 2.86
#